data_e4b63df70442e6351bbf41d593dcc2b4
#
_entry.id   e4b63df70442e6351bbf41d593dcc2b4
#
_cell.length_a   1.000
_cell.length_b   1.000
_cell.length_c   1.000
_cell.angle_alpha   90.00
_cell.angle_beta   90.00
_cell.angle_gamma   90.00
#
_symmetry.space_group_name_H-M   'P 1'
#
loop_
_entity.id
_entity.type
_entity.pdbx_description
1 polymer ?
#
loop_
_entity_poly.entity_id
_entity_poly.type
_entity_poly.pdbx_seq_one_letter_code
_entity_poly.pdbx_strand_id
1 'polypeptide(L)'
;MDTFTHAGFVFDVTDTPPDSGSEAADTVVLLHGFPEDRHCWDAMTPALTAAGYRVLAPDLRGYSPGARPVARSAYATARMTGDVYALVDAAGVERFHLVGHDWGAALAWSVAAERPARLKSLTALSVPHPMAFARAVFTGSQALRSWYMAACQLPWLPEFVLSARGGRAMRQALVRAGLDPASAARYAARASHRGDMRGPVNWYRGLPFSLRRPVGSVDVATLFVRGTADRFIARAGAEACGRHVTGPYRYVALDGASHWLPEQASDEVAALLIEHLRASTAELGDRL
;
A
#
# COMPACT_ATOMS: atom_id res chain seq x y z
N MET A 1 15.71 12.99 0.68
CA MET A 1 15.35 13.20 2.11
C MET A 1 15.28 11.86 2.82
N ASP A 2 15.68 11.78 4.10
CA ASP A 2 15.67 10.48 4.84
C ASP A 2 14.51 10.36 5.81
N THR A 3 13.90 11.49 6.18
CA THR A 3 12.77 11.56 7.09
C THR A 3 11.85 12.73 6.77
N PHE A 4 10.59 12.60 7.20
CA PHE A 4 9.64 13.73 7.27
C PHE A 4 8.87 13.68 8.59
N THR A 5 8.16 14.77 8.92
CA THR A 5 7.39 14.87 10.16
C THR A 5 5.93 15.18 9.89
N HIS A 6 5.03 14.54 10.63
CA HIS A 6 3.61 14.86 10.64
C HIS A 6 2.98 14.59 12.00
N ALA A 7 2.18 15.52 12.50
CA ALA A 7 1.42 15.37 13.74
C ALA A 7 2.28 14.93 14.96
N GLY A 8 3.53 15.40 15.04
CA GLY A 8 4.49 15.07 16.10
C GLY A 8 5.19 13.71 15.95
N PHE A 9 5.01 13.02 14.82
CA PHE A 9 5.71 11.77 14.49
C PHE A 9 6.79 12.02 13.44
N VAL A 10 7.84 11.19 13.49
CA VAL A 10 8.93 11.17 12.50
C VAL A 10 8.83 9.88 11.71
N PHE A 11 8.81 10.00 10.39
CA PHE A 11 8.71 8.89 9.46
C PHE A 11 10.00 8.74 8.67
N ASP A 12 10.50 7.52 8.56
CA ASP A 12 11.60 7.20 7.67
C ASP A 12 11.11 7.10 6.23
N VAL A 13 11.90 7.56 5.29
CA VAL A 13 11.60 7.50 3.86
C VAL A 13 12.87 7.20 3.05
N THR A 14 12.73 6.40 2.02
CA THR A 14 13.73 6.28 0.95
C THR A 14 13.32 7.24 -0.16
N ASP A 15 14.17 8.20 -0.45
CA ASP A 15 14.00 9.19 -1.52
C ASP A 15 15.08 8.94 -2.57
N THR A 16 14.69 8.38 -3.69
CA THR A 16 15.59 8.01 -4.77
C THR A 16 15.34 8.92 -5.97
N PRO A 17 16.32 9.74 -6.36
CA PRO A 17 16.21 10.60 -7.54
C PRO A 17 16.17 9.76 -8.82
N PRO A 18 15.67 10.31 -9.94
CA PRO A 18 15.78 9.65 -11.23
C PRO A 18 17.24 9.53 -11.67
N ASP A 19 17.57 8.49 -12.44
CA ASP A 19 18.93 8.25 -12.94
C ASP A 19 19.43 9.41 -13.84
N SER A 20 18.49 10.13 -14.49
CA SER A 20 18.79 11.34 -15.27
C SER A 20 19.25 12.53 -14.43
N GLY A 21 19.07 12.50 -13.11
CA GLY A 21 19.35 13.62 -12.22
C GLY A 21 18.43 14.85 -12.42
N SER A 22 17.33 14.73 -13.16
CA SER A 22 16.41 15.83 -13.43
C SER A 22 15.62 16.23 -12.18
N GLU A 23 15.74 17.49 -11.75
CA GLU A 23 14.94 18.05 -10.64
C GLU A 23 13.45 18.21 -11.01
N ALA A 24 13.13 18.30 -12.32
CA ALA A 24 11.76 18.41 -12.82
C ALA A 24 11.06 17.06 -13.03
N ALA A 25 11.65 15.96 -12.54
CA ALA A 25 11.09 14.63 -12.70
C ALA A 25 9.76 14.45 -11.96
N ASP A 26 8.84 13.73 -12.59
CA ASP A 26 7.62 13.32 -11.94
C ASP A 26 7.92 12.38 -10.75
N THR A 27 7.17 12.56 -9.68
CA THR A 27 7.37 11.81 -8.43
C THR A 27 6.35 10.68 -8.31
N VAL A 28 6.85 9.48 -7.96
CA VAL A 28 6.05 8.30 -7.62
C VAL A 28 6.18 8.03 -6.12
N VAL A 29 5.05 8.00 -5.42
CA VAL A 29 4.96 7.63 -4.00
C VAL A 29 4.54 6.17 -3.89
N LEU A 30 5.32 5.35 -3.16
CA LEU A 30 5.13 3.90 -3.02
C LEU A 30 4.75 3.55 -1.58
N LEU A 31 3.52 3.09 -1.35
CA LEU A 31 2.98 2.74 -0.03
C LEU A 31 2.95 1.23 0.17
N HIS A 32 3.73 0.71 1.11
CA HIS A 32 3.81 -0.72 1.44
C HIS A 32 2.58 -1.22 2.21
N GLY A 33 2.48 -2.53 2.39
CA GLY A 33 1.42 -3.19 3.14
C GLY A 33 1.86 -3.84 4.46
N PHE A 34 1.04 -4.80 4.92
CA PHE A 34 1.33 -5.62 6.10
C PHE A 34 1.88 -6.99 5.66
N PRO A 35 2.96 -7.45 6.23
CA PRO A 35 3.80 -6.87 7.28
C PRO A 35 5.08 -6.23 6.74
N GLU A 36 5.03 -5.73 5.54
CA GLU A 36 6.14 -5.17 4.78
C GLU A 36 6.71 -3.89 5.44
N ASP A 37 7.69 -3.33 4.79
CA ASP A 37 8.23 -1.99 5.01
C ASP A 37 8.61 -1.40 3.65
N ARG A 38 9.19 -0.19 3.63
CA ARG A 38 9.59 0.50 2.39
C ARG A 38 10.49 -0.33 1.46
N HIS A 39 11.21 -1.33 1.99
CA HIS A 39 12.11 -2.18 1.23
C HIS A 39 11.40 -3.23 0.35
N CYS A 40 10.05 -3.38 0.44
CA CYS A 40 9.32 -4.20 -0.51
C CYS A 40 9.42 -3.67 -1.95
N TRP A 41 9.76 -2.39 -2.09
CA TRP A 41 9.91 -1.69 -3.36
C TRP A 41 11.31 -1.73 -3.97
N ASP A 42 12.32 -2.28 -3.25
CA ASP A 42 13.72 -2.26 -3.66
C ASP A 42 13.96 -2.88 -5.05
N ALA A 43 13.20 -3.92 -5.40
CA ALA A 43 13.29 -4.57 -6.70
C ALA A 43 12.71 -3.72 -7.86
N MET A 44 11.69 -2.88 -7.57
CA MET A 44 11.01 -2.08 -8.60
C MET A 44 11.63 -0.68 -8.77
N THR A 45 12.22 -0.13 -7.72
CA THR A 45 12.77 1.24 -7.70
C THR A 45 13.77 1.50 -8.85
N PRO A 46 14.73 0.60 -9.17
CA PRO A 46 15.66 0.84 -10.28
C PRO A 46 14.99 1.02 -11.64
N ALA A 47 13.93 0.27 -11.92
CA ALA A 47 13.19 0.42 -13.17
C ALA A 47 12.47 1.78 -13.27
N LEU A 48 11.94 2.28 -12.15
CA LEU A 48 11.27 3.56 -12.09
C LEU A 48 12.25 4.72 -12.23
N THR A 49 13.42 4.67 -11.56
CA THR A 49 14.44 5.72 -11.67
C THR A 49 15.07 5.77 -13.06
N ALA A 50 15.32 4.59 -13.68
CA ALA A 50 15.75 4.50 -15.08
C ALA A 50 14.71 5.03 -16.07
N ALA A 51 13.41 4.93 -15.74
CA ALA A 51 12.32 5.50 -16.53
C ALA A 51 12.14 7.01 -16.32
N GLY A 52 12.94 7.65 -15.44
CA GLY A 52 12.99 9.09 -15.21
C GLY A 52 12.13 9.58 -14.04
N TYR A 53 11.62 8.70 -13.17
CA TYR A 53 10.81 9.10 -12.03
C TYR A 53 11.63 9.22 -10.75
N ARG A 54 11.32 10.24 -9.93
CA ARG A 54 11.73 10.27 -8.52
C ARG A 54 10.84 9.34 -7.72
N VAL A 55 11.42 8.52 -6.84
CA VAL A 55 10.69 7.56 -6.01
C VAL A 55 10.74 7.95 -4.54
N LEU A 56 9.58 8.06 -3.90
CA LEU A 56 9.43 8.25 -2.45
C LEU A 56 8.76 7.02 -1.85
N ALA A 57 9.48 6.27 -1.04
CA ALA A 57 8.98 5.08 -0.34
C ALA A 57 9.10 5.29 1.18
N PRO A 58 8.02 5.68 1.89
CA PRO A 58 8.04 5.83 3.34
C PRO A 58 7.81 4.50 4.06
N ASP A 59 8.38 4.36 5.27
CA ASP A 59 7.82 3.45 6.26
C ASP A 59 6.56 4.07 6.84
N LEU A 60 5.42 3.41 6.67
CA LEU A 60 4.12 3.93 7.07
C LEU A 60 3.96 4.00 8.60
N ARG A 61 2.93 4.71 9.07
CA ARG A 61 2.56 4.80 10.48
C ARG A 61 2.48 3.41 11.13
N GLY A 62 3.15 3.23 12.26
CA GLY A 62 3.27 1.94 12.93
C GLY A 62 4.52 1.14 12.56
N TYR A 63 5.18 1.51 11.46
CA TYR A 63 6.40 0.87 10.96
C TYR A 63 7.64 1.70 11.24
N SER A 64 7.66 2.99 10.91
CA SER A 64 8.74 3.89 11.32
C SER A 64 8.88 3.92 12.84
N PRO A 65 10.09 3.78 13.39
CA PRO A 65 10.33 3.83 14.84
C PRO A 65 9.78 5.10 15.51
N GLY A 66 9.90 6.25 14.85
CA GLY A 66 9.40 7.55 15.30
C GLY A 66 7.89 7.77 15.12
N ALA A 67 7.16 6.80 14.53
CA ALA A 67 5.74 6.94 14.19
C ALA A 67 4.89 5.73 14.63
N ARG A 68 5.04 5.29 15.88
CA ARG A 68 4.35 4.11 16.46
C ARG A 68 3.38 4.48 17.58
N PRO A 69 2.31 5.26 17.31
CA PRO A 69 1.33 5.61 18.34
C PRO A 69 0.65 4.36 18.93
N VAL A 70 0.38 4.42 20.23
CA VAL A 70 -0.28 3.32 20.95
C VAL A 70 -1.79 3.31 20.70
N ALA A 71 -2.39 4.50 20.56
CA ALA A 71 -3.82 4.66 20.40
C ALA A 71 -4.31 4.11 19.05
N ARG A 72 -5.29 3.19 19.08
CA ARG A 72 -5.89 2.59 17.88
C ARG A 72 -6.51 3.63 16.95
N SER A 73 -7.12 4.68 17.50
CA SER A 73 -7.69 5.80 16.73
C SER A 73 -6.66 6.61 15.94
N ALA A 74 -5.38 6.52 16.30
CA ALA A 74 -4.30 7.13 15.52
C ALA A 74 -4.12 6.49 14.14
N TYR A 75 -4.65 5.27 13.94
CA TYR A 75 -4.62 4.52 12.69
C TYR A 75 -5.94 4.64 11.90
N ALA A 76 -6.78 5.62 12.22
CA ALA A 76 -7.91 5.96 11.36
C ALA A 76 -7.41 6.47 10.00
N THR A 77 -8.06 6.05 8.91
CA THR A 77 -7.65 6.35 7.53
C THR A 77 -7.41 7.84 7.31
N ALA A 78 -8.29 8.72 7.81
CA ALA A 78 -8.14 10.18 7.67
C ALA A 78 -6.87 10.76 8.33
N ARG A 79 -6.27 10.06 9.30
CA ARG A 79 -4.98 10.46 9.88
C ARG A 79 -3.82 9.99 9.02
N MET A 80 -3.96 8.80 8.45
CA MET A 80 -2.92 8.19 7.61
C MET A 80 -2.87 8.82 6.20
N THR A 81 -4.00 9.28 5.65
CA THR A 81 -3.99 10.11 4.43
C THR A 81 -3.21 11.41 4.66
N GLY A 82 -3.32 12.01 5.85
CA GLY A 82 -2.52 13.16 6.25
C GLY A 82 -1.01 12.91 6.24
N ASP A 83 -0.55 11.69 6.58
CA ASP A 83 0.86 11.34 6.52
C ASP A 83 1.38 11.35 5.07
N VAL A 84 0.58 10.87 4.12
CA VAL A 84 0.95 10.88 2.69
C VAL A 84 1.06 12.31 2.16
N TYR A 85 0.11 13.18 2.52
CA TYR A 85 0.18 14.60 2.11
C TYR A 85 1.38 15.30 2.76
N ALA A 86 1.65 15.05 4.03
CA ALA A 86 2.81 15.62 4.70
C ALA A 86 4.15 15.19 4.07
N LEU A 87 4.24 13.94 3.60
CA LEU A 87 5.41 13.45 2.86
C LEU A 87 5.64 14.27 1.58
N VAL A 88 4.61 14.39 0.74
CA VAL A 88 4.75 15.07 -0.55
C VAL A 88 4.94 16.57 -0.40
N ASP A 89 4.33 17.17 0.63
CA ASP A 89 4.53 18.59 0.96
C ASP A 89 5.97 18.84 1.45
N ALA A 90 6.53 17.96 2.29
CA ALA A 90 7.92 18.02 2.73
C ALA A 90 8.91 17.79 1.57
N ALA A 91 8.52 17.00 0.57
CA ALA A 91 9.32 16.76 -0.64
C ALA A 91 9.19 17.87 -1.70
N GLY A 92 8.35 18.90 -1.46
CA GLY A 92 8.09 19.99 -2.41
C GLY A 92 7.28 19.55 -3.64
N VAL A 93 6.48 18.48 -3.53
CA VAL A 93 5.76 17.88 -4.66
C VAL A 93 4.29 18.28 -4.63
N GLU A 94 3.85 19.03 -5.63
CA GLU A 94 2.45 19.47 -5.74
C GLU A 94 1.54 18.35 -6.24
N ARG A 95 1.93 17.66 -7.33
CA ARG A 95 1.17 16.55 -7.92
C ARG A 95 2.08 15.33 -8.11
N PHE A 96 1.57 14.15 -7.80
CA PHE A 96 2.35 12.91 -7.79
C PHE A 96 1.54 11.72 -8.31
N HIS A 97 2.25 10.69 -8.74
CA HIS A 97 1.70 9.37 -8.96
C HIS A 97 1.71 8.59 -7.65
N LEU A 98 0.62 7.87 -7.37
CA LEU A 98 0.48 7.12 -6.12
C LEU A 98 0.35 5.63 -6.42
N VAL A 99 1.21 4.83 -5.78
CA VAL A 99 1.18 3.37 -5.85
C VAL A 99 1.02 2.83 -4.44
N GLY A 100 0.15 1.86 -4.26
CA GLY A 100 0.00 1.20 -2.96
C GLY A 100 -0.14 -0.31 -3.12
N HIS A 101 0.40 -1.06 -2.17
CA HIS A 101 0.24 -2.51 -2.06
C HIS A 101 -0.45 -2.86 -0.74
N ASP A 102 -1.36 -3.84 -0.73
CA ASP A 102 -2.08 -4.33 0.45
C ASP A 102 -2.73 -3.18 1.25
N TRP A 103 -2.38 -2.95 2.51
CA TRP A 103 -2.85 -1.80 3.30
C TRP A 103 -2.46 -0.46 2.68
N GLY A 104 -1.29 -0.38 2.02
CA GLY A 104 -0.89 0.79 1.25
C GLY A 104 -1.85 1.07 0.09
N ALA A 105 -2.38 0.03 -0.58
CA ALA A 105 -3.40 0.20 -1.61
C ALA A 105 -4.73 0.68 -1.01
N ALA A 106 -5.16 0.12 0.13
CA ALA A 106 -6.36 0.60 0.83
C ALA A 106 -6.24 2.08 1.22
N LEU A 107 -5.05 2.51 1.64
CA LEU A 107 -4.74 3.92 1.92
C LEU A 107 -4.72 4.75 0.64
N ALA A 108 -4.10 4.27 -0.43
CA ALA A 108 -3.98 4.96 -1.71
C ALA A 108 -5.36 5.26 -2.34
N TRP A 109 -6.31 4.32 -2.27
CA TRP A 109 -7.71 4.57 -2.65
C TRP A 109 -8.33 5.73 -1.89
N SER A 110 -8.06 5.82 -0.59
CA SER A 110 -8.59 6.88 0.27
C SER A 110 -7.98 8.26 -0.05
N VAL A 111 -6.66 8.30 -0.30
CA VAL A 111 -5.94 9.51 -0.75
C VAL A 111 -6.50 10.00 -2.09
N ALA A 112 -6.70 9.08 -3.05
CA ALA A 112 -7.21 9.42 -4.37
C ALA A 112 -8.64 9.98 -4.33
N ALA A 113 -9.51 9.41 -3.48
CA ALA A 113 -10.88 9.90 -3.31
C ALA A 113 -10.96 11.23 -2.53
N GLU A 114 -10.00 11.50 -1.62
CA GLU A 114 -10.02 12.69 -0.77
C GLU A 114 -9.52 13.95 -1.50
N ARG A 115 -8.41 13.84 -2.22
CA ARG A 115 -7.79 14.97 -2.94
C ARG A 115 -7.31 14.57 -4.34
N PRO A 116 -8.21 14.26 -5.27
CA PRO A 116 -7.86 13.81 -6.63
C PRO A 116 -6.96 14.80 -7.37
N ALA A 117 -7.13 16.11 -7.14
CA ALA A 117 -6.33 17.15 -7.79
C ALA A 117 -4.82 17.06 -7.46
N ARG A 118 -4.44 16.41 -6.36
CA ARG A 118 -3.03 16.17 -5.99
C ARG A 118 -2.41 14.99 -6.74
N LEU A 119 -3.22 14.13 -7.37
CA LEU A 119 -2.73 12.94 -8.03
C LEU A 119 -2.66 13.12 -9.55
N LYS A 120 -1.60 12.56 -10.15
CA LYS A 120 -1.48 12.35 -11.59
C LYS A 120 -2.10 11.00 -11.99
N SER A 121 -1.89 9.96 -11.18
CA SER A 121 -2.53 8.65 -11.33
C SER A 121 -2.53 7.87 -10.03
N LEU A 122 -3.33 6.80 -9.99
CA LEU A 122 -3.36 5.81 -8.93
C LEU A 122 -3.00 4.43 -9.49
N THR A 123 -2.13 3.70 -8.80
CA THR A 123 -1.94 2.26 -9.00
C THR A 123 -2.19 1.53 -7.70
N ALA A 124 -3.12 0.59 -7.69
CA ALA A 124 -3.40 -0.26 -6.55
C ALA A 124 -3.00 -1.70 -6.85
N LEU A 125 -2.17 -2.27 -5.99
CA LEU A 125 -1.70 -3.65 -6.10
C LEU A 125 -2.38 -4.52 -5.06
N SER A 126 -2.92 -5.64 -5.51
CA SER A 126 -3.59 -6.70 -4.75
C SER A 126 -4.93 -6.29 -4.13
N VAL A 127 -5.04 -5.18 -3.41
CA VAL A 127 -6.25 -4.79 -2.66
C VAL A 127 -7.15 -3.85 -3.47
N PRO A 128 -8.41 -4.27 -3.75
CA PRO A 128 -9.37 -3.48 -4.52
C PRO A 128 -9.89 -2.29 -3.71
N HIS A 129 -10.68 -1.45 -4.38
CA HIS A 129 -11.37 -0.33 -3.72
C HIS A 129 -12.10 -0.78 -2.44
N PRO A 130 -11.98 -0.05 -1.30
CA PRO A 130 -12.53 -0.49 -0.01
C PRO A 130 -14.02 -0.82 -0.03
N MET A 131 -14.82 -0.13 -0.86
CA MET A 131 -16.24 -0.44 -1.00
C MET A 131 -16.50 -1.73 -1.78
N ALA A 132 -15.66 -2.05 -2.79
CA ALA A 132 -15.72 -3.33 -3.49
C ALA A 132 -15.32 -4.49 -2.58
N PHE A 133 -14.26 -4.29 -1.78
CA PHE A 133 -13.83 -5.24 -0.76
C PHE A 133 -14.93 -5.48 0.29
N ALA A 134 -15.50 -4.43 0.86
CA ALA A 134 -16.58 -4.52 1.86
C ALA A 134 -17.79 -5.28 1.30
N ARG A 135 -18.22 -4.97 0.05
CA ARG A 135 -19.30 -5.70 -0.61
C ARG A 135 -18.96 -7.19 -0.73
N ALA A 136 -17.74 -7.54 -1.14
CA ALA A 136 -17.32 -8.94 -1.29
C ALA A 136 -17.28 -9.70 0.05
N VAL A 137 -17.05 -9.02 1.18
CA VAL A 137 -17.18 -9.60 2.53
C VAL A 137 -18.61 -10.06 2.81
N PHE A 138 -19.61 -9.30 2.39
CA PHE A 138 -21.02 -9.63 2.66
C PHE A 138 -21.63 -10.58 1.61
N THR A 139 -21.12 -10.59 0.38
CA THR A 139 -21.74 -11.31 -0.74
C THR A 139 -20.94 -12.49 -1.26
N GLY A 140 -19.75 -12.75 -0.72
CA GLY A 140 -18.84 -13.76 -1.29
C GLY A 140 -17.93 -14.44 -0.27
N SER A 141 -16.88 -15.05 -0.79
CA SER A 141 -15.89 -15.78 0.02
C SER A 141 -14.88 -14.89 0.73
N GLN A 142 -14.95 -13.56 0.58
CA GLN A 142 -13.97 -12.65 1.18
C GLN A 142 -13.98 -12.72 2.71
N ALA A 143 -15.13 -12.88 3.34
CA ALA A 143 -15.23 -13.03 4.79
C ALA A 143 -14.36 -14.18 5.33
N LEU A 144 -14.40 -15.33 4.63
CA LEU A 144 -13.59 -16.50 4.99
C LEU A 144 -12.09 -16.26 4.79
N ARG A 145 -11.71 -15.47 3.79
CA ARG A 145 -10.30 -15.10 3.53
C ARG A 145 -9.79 -14.04 4.52
N SER A 146 -10.68 -13.23 5.07
CA SER A 146 -10.38 -12.09 5.96
C SER A 146 -10.64 -12.37 7.44
N TRP A 147 -10.86 -13.62 7.86
CA TRP A 147 -11.13 -13.99 9.26
C TRP A 147 -10.07 -13.43 10.22
N TYR A 148 -8.82 -13.36 9.80
CA TYR A 148 -7.70 -12.85 10.59
C TYR A 148 -7.85 -11.36 10.95
N MET A 149 -8.59 -10.57 10.15
CA MET A 149 -8.88 -9.17 10.46
C MET A 149 -9.70 -9.03 11.74
N ALA A 150 -10.65 -9.97 11.98
CA ALA A 150 -11.38 -10.05 13.23
C ALA A 150 -10.48 -10.52 14.38
N ALA A 151 -9.59 -11.48 14.14
CA ALA A 151 -8.62 -11.93 15.13
C ALA A 151 -7.68 -10.80 15.56
N CYS A 152 -7.28 -9.92 14.63
CA CYS A 152 -6.45 -8.75 14.93
C CYS A 152 -7.13 -7.72 15.85
N GLN A 153 -8.46 -7.75 16.02
CA GLN A 153 -9.15 -6.88 16.98
C GLN A 153 -8.90 -7.27 18.44
N LEU A 154 -8.51 -8.52 18.68
CA LEU A 154 -8.25 -9.00 20.04
C LEU A 154 -7.05 -8.27 20.67
N PRO A 155 -7.11 -7.93 21.97
CA PRO A 155 -5.99 -7.29 22.62
C PRO A 155 -4.82 -8.29 22.78
N TRP A 156 -3.58 -7.83 22.62
CA TRP A 156 -2.30 -8.53 22.83
C TRP A 156 -2.13 -9.89 22.12
N LEU A 157 -3.19 -10.60 21.82
CA LEU A 157 -3.12 -11.96 21.24
C LEU A 157 -2.47 -12.00 19.83
N PRO A 158 -2.82 -11.13 18.88
CA PRO A 158 -2.17 -11.11 17.56
C PRO A 158 -0.67 -10.88 17.67
N GLU A 159 -0.24 -9.89 18.45
CA GLU A 159 1.18 -9.60 18.67
C GLU A 159 1.90 -10.78 19.29
N PHE A 160 1.26 -11.47 20.25
CA PHE A 160 1.80 -12.68 20.89
C PHE A 160 1.98 -13.81 19.87
N VAL A 161 0.97 -14.09 19.06
CA VAL A 161 1.00 -15.17 18.06
C VAL A 161 2.05 -14.87 16.97
N LEU A 162 2.06 -13.64 16.45
CA LEU A 162 2.98 -13.23 15.39
C LEU A 162 4.44 -13.24 15.88
N SER A 163 4.69 -12.86 17.14
CA SER A 163 6.04 -12.86 17.73
C SER A 163 6.46 -14.20 18.35
N ALA A 164 5.58 -15.19 18.35
CA ALA A 164 5.87 -16.50 18.95
C ALA A 164 7.13 -17.11 18.32
N ARG A 165 8.00 -17.65 19.20
CA ARG A 165 9.27 -18.29 18.79
C ARG A 165 10.15 -17.38 17.93
N GLY A 166 10.22 -16.07 18.25
CA GLY A 166 11.03 -15.10 17.50
C GLY A 166 10.53 -14.88 16.06
N GLY A 167 9.21 -14.82 15.86
CA GLY A 167 8.59 -14.57 14.54
C GLY A 167 8.50 -15.80 13.62
N ARG A 168 8.88 -17.01 14.09
CA ARG A 168 8.83 -18.23 13.26
C ARG A 168 7.42 -18.53 12.74
N ALA A 169 6.39 -18.31 13.57
CA ALA A 169 5.00 -18.52 13.18
C ALA A 169 4.61 -17.59 12.01
N MET A 170 4.96 -16.32 12.09
CA MET A 170 4.77 -15.33 11.04
C MET A 170 5.53 -15.71 9.77
N ARG A 171 6.83 -16.02 9.85
CA ARG A 171 7.62 -16.46 8.70
C ARG A 171 6.96 -17.62 7.95
N GLN A 172 6.52 -18.66 8.69
CA GLN A 172 5.85 -19.82 8.09
C GLN A 172 4.54 -19.43 7.41
N ALA A 173 3.76 -18.53 8.01
CA ALA A 173 2.51 -18.04 7.43
C ALA A 173 2.76 -17.28 6.12
N LEU A 174 3.77 -16.41 6.08
CA LEU A 174 4.14 -15.64 4.88
C LEU A 174 4.61 -16.57 3.74
N VAL A 175 5.48 -17.55 4.03
CA VAL A 175 5.92 -18.53 3.02
C VAL A 175 4.74 -19.35 2.49
N ARG A 176 3.82 -19.79 3.37
CA ARG A 176 2.61 -20.50 2.93
C ARG A 176 1.67 -19.61 2.10
N ALA A 177 1.71 -18.31 2.31
CA ALA A 177 0.96 -17.33 1.53
C ALA A 177 1.63 -16.99 0.18
N GLY A 178 2.79 -17.58 -0.10
CA GLY A 178 3.48 -17.48 -1.37
C GLY A 178 4.66 -16.49 -1.38
N LEU A 179 5.00 -15.84 -0.26
CA LEU A 179 6.19 -14.99 -0.21
C LEU A 179 7.47 -15.84 -0.20
N ASP A 180 8.50 -15.38 -0.87
CA ASP A 180 9.80 -16.06 -0.87
C ASP A 180 10.40 -16.16 0.54
N PRO A 181 11.21 -17.18 0.85
CA PRO A 181 11.73 -17.43 2.18
C PRO A 181 12.65 -16.33 2.73
N ALA A 182 13.34 -15.57 1.88
CA ALA A 182 14.26 -14.50 2.29
C ALA A 182 13.47 -13.25 2.72
N SER A 183 12.51 -12.81 1.90
CA SER A 183 11.59 -11.72 2.24
C SER A 183 10.74 -12.06 3.47
N ALA A 184 10.23 -13.30 3.55
CA ALA A 184 9.49 -13.78 4.73
C ALA A 184 10.35 -13.74 6.00
N ALA A 185 11.64 -14.05 5.92
CA ALA A 185 12.56 -13.95 7.06
C ALA A 185 12.82 -12.49 7.46
N ARG A 186 13.00 -11.59 6.48
CA ARG A 186 13.20 -10.16 6.70
C ARG A 186 12.01 -9.54 7.46
N TYR A 187 10.78 -9.76 7.00
CA TYR A 187 9.59 -9.23 7.66
C TYR A 187 9.31 -9.88 9.01
N ALA A 188 9.60 -11.18 9.15
CA ALA A 188 9.46 -11.87 10.43
C ALA A 188 10.48 -11.43 11.47
N ALA A 189 11.63 -10.88 11.07
CA ALA A 189 12.62 -10.33 12.00
C ALA A 189 12.03 -9.18 12.84
N ARG A 190 11.15 -8.34 12.26
CA ARG A 190 10.39 -7.32 13.00
C ARG A 190 9.52 -7.94 14.08
N ALA A 191 8.93 -9.10 13.83
CA ALA A 191 8.08 -9.81 14.78
C ALA A 191 8.87 -10.48 15.93
N SER A 192 10.22 -10.41 15.93
CA SER A 192 11.03 -10.94 17.04
C SER A 192 10.68 -10.27 18.38
N HIS A 193 10.24 -9.01 18.36
CA HIS A 193 9.80 -8.27 19.54
C HIS A 193 8.30 -7.95 19.43
N ARG A 194 7.56 -8.35 20.48
CA ARG A 194 6.10 -8.13 20.54
C ARG A 194 5.70 -6.67 20.39
N GLY A 195 6.49 -5.75 20.93
CA GLY A 195 6.26 -4.30 20.85
C GLY A 195 6.24 -3.77 19.43
N ASP A 196 7.07 -4.33 18.54
CA ASP A 196 7.20 -3.88 17.16
C ASP A 196 6.00 -4.27 16.29
N MET A 197 5.24 -5.30 16.70
CA MET A 197 4.03 -5.73 16.00
C MET A 197 2.78 -4.93 16.37
N ARG A 198 2.81 -4.11 17.44
CA ARG A 198 1.64 -3.32 17.84
C ARG A 198 1.22 -2.33 16.77
N GLY A 199 2.16 -1.59 16.20
CA GLY A 199 1.91 -0.63 15.12
C GLY A 199 1.25 -1.29 13.90
N PRO A 200 1.90 -2.30 13.27
CA PRO A 200 1.32 -3.05 12.15
C PRO A 200 -0.07 -3.63 12.45
N VAL A 201 -0.29 -4.25 13.62
CA VAL A 201 -1.60 -4.80 14.02
C VAL A 201 -2.65 -3.69 14.22
N ASN A 202 -2.24 -2.50 14.63
CA ASN A 202 -3.16 -1.39 14.83
C ASN A 202 -3.76 -0.85 13.52
N TRP A 203 -3.22 -1.17 12.33
CA TRP A 203 -3.88 -0.92 11.06
C TRP A 203 -5.25 -1.60 10.99
N TYR A 204 -5.32 -2.85 11.42
CA TYR A 204 -6.59 -3.60 11.52
C TYR A 204 -7.50 -3.03 12.61
N ARG A 205 -6.94 -2.65 13.77
CA ARG A 205 -7.69 -2.09 14.90
C ARG A 205 -8.16 -0.66 14.65
N GLY A 206 -7.57 0.03 13.70
CA GLY A 206 -7.96 1.36 13.24
C GLY A 206 -9.22 1.38 12.38
N LEU A 207 -9.55 0.26 11.72
CA LEU A 207 -10.70 0.16 10.81
C LEU A 207 -12.03 0.68 11.38
N PRO A 208 -12.45 0.33 12.61
CA PRO A 208 -13.71 0.82 13.16
C PRO A 208 -13.80 2.35 13.21
N PHE A 209 -12.68 3.05 13.34
CA PHE A 209 -12.63 4.53 13.35
C PHE A 209 -12.74 5.12 11.94
N SER A 210 -12.53 4.31 10.90
CA SER A 210 -12.59 4.71 9.50
C SER A 210 -13.96 4.46 8.86
N LEU A 211 -14.75 3.52 9.39
CA LEU A 211 -16.04 3.11 8.82
C LEU A 211 -17.10 4.22 8.74
N ARG A 212 -16.93 5.28 9.53
CA ARG A 212 -17.86 6.44 9.51
C ARG A 212 -17.72 7.32 8.27
N ARG A 213 -16.64 7.15 7.50
CA ARG A 213 -16.38 7.88 6.26
C ARG A 213 -15.99 6.88 5.18
N PRO A 214 -16.97 6.32 4.45
CA PRO A 214 -16.68 5.41 3.36
C PRO A 214 -15.86 6.13 2.28
N VAL A 215 -14.99 5.38 1.61
CA VAL A 215 -14.18 5.90 0.51
C VAL A 215 -15.10 6.21 -0.67
N GLY A 216 -15.03 7.42 -1.19
CA GLY A 216 -15.79 7.87 -2.37
C GLY A 216 -15.26 7.27 -3.66
N SER A 217 -15.94 7.56 -4.78
CA SER A 217 -15.44 7.19 -6.11
C SER A 217 -14.15 7.93 -6.45
N VAL A 218 -13.31 7.31 -7.24
CA VAL A 218 -12.03 7.84 -7.69
C VAL A 218 -12.14 8.26 -9.16
N ASP A 219 -11.75 9.49 -9.47
CA ASP A 219 -11.83 10.07 -10.83
C ASP A 219 -10.46 10.21 -11.53
N VAL A 220 -9.38 9.86 -10.85
CA VAL A 220 -8.03 9.83 -11.46
C VAL A 220 -7.81 8.55 -12.26
N ALA A 221 -6.95 8.65 -13.30
CA ALA A 221 -6.51 7.49 -14.06
C ALA A 221 -5.98 6.40 -13.12
N THR A 222 -6.56 5.21 -13.21
CA THR A 222 -6.33 4.14 -12.22
C THR A 222 -5.95 2.82 -12.88
N LEU A 223 -4.82 2.24 -12.45
CA LEU A 223 -4.42 0.88 -12.71
C LEU A 223 -4.67 0.03 -11.46
N PHE A 224 -5.38 -1.08 -11.60
CA PHE A 224 -5.51 -2.08 -10.55
C PHE A 224 -4.91 -3.40 -11.01
N VAL A 225 -3.93 -3.92 -10.26
CA VAL A 225 -3.25 -5.19 -10.56
C VAL A 225 -3.51 -6.18 -9.45
N ARG A 226 -3.84 -7.43 -9.81
CA ARG A 226 -4.06 -8.52 -8.86
C ARG A 226 -3.40 -9.80 -9.35
N GLY A 227 -2.78 -10.56 -8.44
CA GLY A 227 -2.34 -11.93 -8.72
C GLY A 227 -3.51 -12.93 -8.71
N THR A 228 -3.59 -13.84 -9.68
CA THR A 228 -4.66 -14.84 -9.74
C THR A 228 -4.59 -15.87 -8.61
N ALA A 229 -3.39 -16.14 -8.07
CA ALA A 229 -3.15 -17.03 -6.93
C ALA A 229 -3.23 -16.33 -5.56
N ASP A 230 -3.67 -15.05 -5.52
CA ASP A 230 -3.85 -14.32 -4.25
C ASP A 230 -4.84 -15.05 -3.33
N ARG A 231 -4.36 -15.38 -2.10
CA ARG A 231 -5.14 -16.10 -1.09
C ARG A 231 -5.94 -15.17 -0.18
N PHE A 232 -5.59 -13.88 -0.13
CA PHE A 232 -6.22 -12.91 0.75
C PHE A 232 -7.41 -12.20 0.09
N ILE A 233 -7.30 -11.94 -1.22
CA ILE A 233 -8.31 -11.17 -1.96
C ILE A 233 -9.13 -12.08 -2.87
N ALA A 234 -10.45 -12.04 -2.68
CA ALA A 234 -11.37 -12.77 -3.51
C ALA A 234 -11.52 -12.12 -4.89
N ARG A 235 -11.63 -12.94 -5.93
CA ARG A 235 -11.82 -12.51 -7.32
C ARG A 235 -13.01 -11.55 -7.50
N ALA A 236 -14.13 -11.84 -6.84
CA ALA A 236 -15.34 -11.02 -6.94
C ALA A 236 -15.15 -9.57 -6.50
N GLY A 237 -14.36 -9.31 -5.43
CA GLY A 237 -14.02 -7.95 -4.98
C GLY A 237 -13.14 -7.24 -5.99
N ALA A 238 -12.17 -7.94 -6.56
CA ALA A 238 -11.28 -7.38 -7.57
C ALA A 238 -12.02 -6.99 -8.86
N GLU A 239 -12.88 -7.86 -9.39
CA GLU A 239 -13.67 -7.60 -10.60
C GLU A 239 -14.71 -6.49 -10.40
N ALA A 240 -15.18 -6.29 -9.18
CA ALA A 240 -16.11 -5.21 -8.87
C ALA A 240 -15.43 -3.84 -8.68
N CYS A 241 -14.10 -3.78 -8.62
CA CYS A 241 -13.33 -2.60 -8.27
C CYS A 241 -13.62 -1.41 -9.20
N GLY A 242 -13.68 -1.63 -10.52
CA GLY A 242 -13.93 -0.59 -11.51
C GLY A 242 -15.27 0.16 -11.37
N ARG A 243 -16.24 -0.38 -10.61
CA ARG A 243 -17.52 0.29 -10.32
C ARG A 243 -17.37 1.52 -9.43
N HIS A 244 -16.21 1.65 -8.80
CA HIS A 244 -15.87 2.74 -7.89
C HIS A 244 -14.84 3.71 -8.50
N VAL A 245 -14.56 3.57 -9.80
CA VAL A 245 -13.67 4.47 -10.54
C VAL A 245 -14.49 5.13 -11.65
N THR A 246 -14.50 6.44 -11.67
CA THR A 246 -15.18 7.27 -12.69
C THR A 246 -14.21 7.82 -13.73
N GLY A 247 -12.91 7.82 -13.44
CA GLY A 247 -11.83 8.13 -14.37
C GLY A 247 -11.45 6.94 -15.25
N PRO A 248 -10.41 7.09 -16.10
CA PRO A 248 -9.85 5.98 -16.87
C PRO A 248 -9.45 4.82 -15.94
N TYR A 249 -9.86 3.59 -16.27
CA TYR A 249 -9.62 2.43 -15.43
C TYR A 249 -9.11 1.23 -16.23
N ARG A 250 -8.02 0.64 -15.74
CA ARG A 250 -7.46 -0.60 -16.27
C ARG A 250 -7.32 -1.63 -15.14
N TYR A 251 -7.84 -2.83 -15.35
CA TYR A 251 -7.67 -3.98 -14.47
C TYR A 251 -6.79 -5.03 -15.14
N VAL A 252 -5.76 -5.49 -14.43
CA VAL A 252 -4.86 -6.56 -14.88
C VAL A 252 -4.83 -7.66 -13.84
N ALA A 253 -5.07 -8.89 -14.28
CA ALA A 253 -4.91 -10.10 -13.47
C ALA A 253 -3.63 -10.81 -13.94
N LEU A 254 -2.59 -10.84 -13.11
CA LEU A 254 -1.35 -11.55 -13.39
C LEU A 254 -1.52 -13.03 -13.05
N ASP A 255 -1.40 -13.87 -14.06
CA ASP A 255 -1.63 -15.29 -13.89
C ASP A 255 -0.54 -15.96 -13.04
N GLY A 256 -0.96 -16.81 -12.11
CA GLY A 256 -0.06 -17.49 -11.18
C GLY A 256 0.59 -16.62 -10.11
N ALA A 257 0.54 -15.28 -10.23
CA ALA A 257 1.12 -14.39 -9.23
C ALA A 257 0.33 -14.44 -7.92
N SER A 258 1.04 -14.36 -6.79
CA SER A 258 0.45 -14.36 -5.46
C SER A 258 0.02 -12.96 -5.03
N HIS A 259 -0.21 -12.77 -3.73
CA HIS A 259 -0.50 -11.47 -3.12
C HIS A 259 0.70 -10.51 -3.19
N TRP A 260 1.91 -11.02 -3.09
CA TRP A 260 3.16 -10.29 -2.90
C TRP A 260 3.74 -9.78 -4.22
N LEU A 261 2.96 -8.95 -4.91
CA LEU A 261 3.30 -8.46 -6.25
C LEU A 261 4.60 -7.66 -6.31
N PRO A 262 4.93 -6.79 -5.33
CA PRO A 262 6.17 -6.01 -5.38
C PRO A 262 7.43 -6.87 -5.38
N GLU A 263 7.41 -8.02 -4.70
CA GLU A 263 8.59 -8.89 -4.59
C GLU A 263 8.60 -10.01 -5.64
N GLN A 264 7.42 -10.55 -6.00
CA GLN A 264 7.34 -11.77 -6.81
C GLN A 264 7.11 -11.52 -8.29
N ALA A 265 6.55 -10.37 -8.64
CA ALA A 265 6.25 -9.99 -10.01
C ALA A 265 6.78 -8.57 -10.29
N SER A 266 7.91 -8.22 -9.68
CA SER A 266 8.49 -6.86 -9.71
C SER A 266 8.66 -6.32 -11.13
N ASP A 267 9.21 -7.12 -12.05
CA ASP A 267 9.48 -6.71 -13.42
C ASP A 267 8.19 -6.49 -14.21
N GLU A 268 7.23 -7.43 -14.09
CA GLU A 268 5.94 -7.33 -14.77
C GLU A 268 5.12 -6.14 -14.24
N VAL A 269 5.11 -5.95 -12.92
CA VAL A 269 4.42 -4.84 -12.28
C VAL A 269 5.09 -3.51 -12.63
N ALA A 270 6.42 -3.44 -12.63
CA ALA A 270 7.15 -2.23 -13.02
C ALA A 270 6.86 -1.84 -14.48
N ALA A 271 6.82 -2.80 -15.40
CA ALA A 271 6.47 -2.53 -16.79
C ALA A 271 5.05 -1.96 -16.95
N LEU A 272 4.04 -2.59 -16.31
CA LEU A 272 2.66 -2.13 -16.30
C LEU A 272 2.53 -0.74 -15.66
N LEU A 273 3.26 -0.52 -14.57
CA LEU A 273 3.28 0.76 -13.85
C LEU A 273 3.85 1.86 -14.74
N ILE A 274 5.03 1.68 -15.33
CA ILE A 274 5.67 2.69 -16.20
C ILE A 274 4.78 3.03 -17.41
N GLU A 275 4.15 2.03 -18.02
CA GLU A 275 3.18 2.26 -19.10
C GLU A 275 2.03 3.17 -18.61
N HIS A 276 1.44 2.85 -17.45
CA HIS A 276 0.34 3.61 -16.86
C HIS A 276 0.75 5.04 -16.49
N LEU A 277 1.92 5.24 -15.88
CA LEU A 277 2.44 6.54 -15.49
C LEU A 277 2.61 7.45 -16.72
N ARG A 278 3.19 6.93 -17.80
CA ARG A 278 3.39 7.68 -19.07
C ARG A 278 2.07 8.07 -19.72
N ALA A 279 1.13 7.13 -19.81
CA ALA A 279 -0.19 7.40 -20.39
C ALA A 279 -0.94 8.48 -19.59
N SER A 280 -0.91 8.40 -18.26
CA SER A 280 -1.58 9.36 -17.38
C SER A 280 -0.98 10.77 -17.46
N THR A 281 0.33 10.88 -17.64
CA THR A 281 0.99 12.19 -17.81
C THR A 281 0.63 12.83 -19.17
N ALA A 282 0.58 12.04 -20.25
CA ALA A 282 0.19 12.51 -21.57
C ALA A 282 -1.25 13.04 -21.58
N GLU A 283 -2.21 12.30 -21.03
CA GLU A 283 -3.63 12.72 -20.93
C GLU A 283 -3.83 14.02 -20.13
N LEU A 284 -2.96 14.29 -19.16
CA LEU A 284 -3.00 15.53 -18.38
C LEU A 284 -2.44 16.72 -19.18
N GLY A 285 -1.42 16.49 -20.01
CA GLY A 285 -0.88 17.51 -20.92
C GLY A 285 -1.88 17.96 -21.98
N ASP A 286 -2.71 17.04 -22.49
CA ASP A 286 -3.73 17.33 -23.51
C ASP A 286 -4.96 18.08 -22.96
N ARG A 287 -5.12 18.16 -21.64
CA ARG A 287 -6.25 18.85 -20.99
C ARG A 287 -5.93 20.26 -20.50
N LEU A 288 -4.67 20.67 -20.55
CA LEU A 288 -4.17 22.02 -20.19
C LEU A 288 -3.96 22.87 -21.43
#